data_95e58c1cb4f4db163f6b6666425c846d
#
_entry.id   95e58c1cb4f4db163f6b6666425c846d
#
_cell.length_a   1.000
_cell.length_b   1.000
_cell.length_c   1.000
_cell.angle_alpha   90.00
_cell.angle_beta   90.00
_cell.angle_gamma   90.00
#
_symmetry.space_group_name_H-M   'P 1'
#
loop_
_entity.id
_entity.type
_entity.pdbx_description
1 polymer ?
#
loop_
_entity_poly.entity_id
_entity_poly.type
_entity_poly.pdbx_seq_one_letter_code
_entity_poly.pdbx_strand_id
1 'polypeptide(L)'
;PSCSSEEIFPAENKEITMHEYEKLVKTAYKKGDKRLALIIETLGSTGIRISELRHITVESLKYGMADLHNKGKVRRILYPSELLRILREYVKEKHICSGSIFITSKGNPVNRSNVWRMMKNLCRDAGVSEEKVYPHSMRHLFARSFYKIKNDIAKLADVLGHSSIDTTRIYIKTTGKEHKRQLNKMKMVLGTRLREGWDVM
;
A
#
# COMPACT_ATOMS: atom_id res chain seq x y z
N PRO A 1 2.92 -20.49 -32.25
CA PRO A 1 2.04 -19.58 -31.54
C PRO A 1 2.88 -18.82 -30.52
N SER A 2 3.21 -17.58 -30.87
CA SER A 2 3.97 -16.67 -30.04
C SER A 2 3.09 -16.30 -28.84
N CYS A 3 3.50 -16.71 -27.67
CA CYS A 3 2.98 -16.15 -26.44
C CYS A 3 3.42 -14.68 -26.41
N SER A 4 2.49 -13.78 -26.72
CA SER A 4 2.69 -12.36 -26.56
C SER A 4 2.99 -12.12 -25.09
N SER A 5 4.16 -11.60 -24.79
CA SER A 5 4.45 -11.02 -23.49
C SER A 5 3.44 -9.91 -23.29
N GLU A 6 2.37 -10.17 -22.53
CA GLU A 6 1.50 -9.12 -22.03
C GLU A 6 2.40 -8.11 -21.33
N GLU A 7 2.38 -6.87 -21.77
CA GLU A 7 3.11 -5.79 -21.14
C GLU A 7 2.66 -5.75 -19.67
N ILE A 8 3.55 -6.18 -18.78
CA ILE A 8 3.31 -6.23 -17.33
C ILE A 8 3.03 -4.82 -16.79
N PHE A 9 3.43 -3.80 -17.54
CA PHE A 9 3.27 -2.40 -17.17
C PHE A 9 2.68 -1.59 -18.34
N PRO A 10 1.58 -0.84 -18.11
CA PRO A 10 1.04 0.08 -19.10
C PRO A 10 2.04 1.21 -19.42
N ALA A 11 1.84 1.89 -20.55
CA ALA A 11 2.72 2.96 -21.03
C ALA A 11 3.04 3.99 -19.93
N GLU A 12 4.31 4.32 -19.74
CA GLU A 12 4.82 5.17 -18.64
C GLU A 12 4.05 6.48 -18.42
N ASN A 13 3.48 7.07 -19.48
CA ASN A 13 2.76 8.34 -19.41
C ASN A 13 1.39 8.27 -18.69
N LYS A 14 0.84 7.06 -18.49
CA LYS A 14 -0.46 6.85 -17.81
C LYS A 14 -0.30 6.38 -16.37
N GLU A 15 0.92 6.14 -15.92
CA GLU A 15 1.20 5.62 -14.60
C GLU A 15 1.66 6.72 -13.65
N ILE A 16 1.26 6.59 -12.38
CA ILE A 16 1.72 7.49 -11.34
C ILE A 16 3.21 7.27 -11.07
N THR A 17 3.97 8.38 -10.97
CA THR A 17 5.38 8.35 -10.59
C THR A 17 5.55 8.35 -9.08
N MET A 18 6.75 8.01 -8.58
CA MET A 18 7.08 8.12 -7.16
C MET A 18 6.92 9.56 -6.67
N HIS A 19 7.34 10.54 -7.46
CA HIS A 19 7.19 11.95 -7.11
C HIS A 19 5.72 12.38 -7.00
N GLU A 20 4.87 11.92 -7.90
CA GLU A 20 3.42 12.18 -7.85
C GLU A 20 2.76 11.48 -6.65
N TYR A 21 3.18 10.25 -6.33
CA TYR A 21 2.77 9.54 -5.12
C TYR A 21 3.11 10.35 -3.86
N GLU A 22 4.34 10.85 -3.77
CA GLU A 22 4.77 11.69 -2.65
C GLU A 22 3.96 12.97 -2.54
N LYS A 23 3.62 13.62 -3.67
CA LYS A 23 2.74 14.77 -3.69
C LYS A 23 1.35 14.46 -3.12
N LEU A 24 0.77 13.32 -3.50
CA LEU A 24 -0.54 12.89 -2.96
C LEU A 24 -0.47 12.71 -1.45
N VAL A 25 0.52 11.99 -0.94
CA VAL A 25 0.67 11.75 0.50
C VAL A 25 0.87 13.08 1.25
N LYS A 26 1.79 13.92 0.79
CA LYS A 26 2.05 15.24 1.39
C LYS A 26 0.81 16.12 1.41
N THR A 27 0.07 16.15 0.30
CA THR A 27 -1.16 16.95 0.20
C THR A 27 -2.23 16.46 1.17
N ALA A 28 -2.40 15.13 1.31
CA ALA A 28 -3.35 14.57 2.27
C ALA A 28 -2.99 14.96 3.71
N TYR A 29 -1.72 14.86 4.10
CA TYR A 29 -1.25 15.32 5.42
C TYR A 29 -1.48 16.83 5.60
N LYS A 30 -1.12 17.64 4.62
CA LYS A 30 -1.30 19.10 4.67
C LYS A 30 -2.77 19.50 4.84
N LYS A 31 -3.69 18.75 4.27
CA LYS A 31 -5.14 18.97 4.43
C LYS A 31 -5.70 18.43 5.76
N GLY A 32 -4.85 17.84 6.60
CA GLY A 32 -5.27 17.22 7.86
C GLY A 32 -5.97 15.87 7.69
N ASP A 33 -6.01 15.31 6.47
CA ASP A 33 -6.59 13.99 6.21
C ASP A 33 -5.54 12.89 6.39
N LYS A 34 -5.15 12.67 7.66
CA LYS A 34 -4.18 11.64 8.04
C LYS A 34 -4.66 10.23 7.65
N ARG A 35 -5.97 9.98 7.73
CA ARG A 35 -6.53 8.69 7.31
C ARG A 35 -6.26 8.42 5.83
N LEU A 36 -6.55 9.37 4.95
CA LEU A 36 -6.31 9.22 3.51
C LEU A 36 -4.80 9.09 3.20
N ALA A 37 -3.97 9.89 3.86
CA ALA A 37 -2.52 9.78 3.72
C ALA A 37 -2.03 8.36 4.04
N LEU A 38 -2.47 7.80 5.16
CA LEU A 38 -2.09 6.44 5.59
C LEU A 38 -2.69 5.35 4.70
N ILE A 39 -3.88 5.55 4.15
CA ILE A 39 -4.45 4.64 3.14
C ILE A 39 -3.54 4.60 1.91
N ILE A 40 -3.14 5.75 1.38
CA ILE A 40 -2.26 5.83 0.20
C ILE A 40 -0.91 5.18 0.50
N GLU A 41 -0.30 5.46 1.65
CA GLU A 41 0.97 4.86 2.07
C GLU A 41 0.85 3.33 2.25
N THR A 42 -0.27 2.84 2.79
CA THR A 42 -0.52 1.41 2.94
C THR A 42 -0.61 0.72 1.57
N LEU A 43 -1.39 1.28 0.66
CA LEU A 43 -1.53 0.75 -0.71
C LEU A 43 -0.19 0.73 -1.45
N GLY A 44 0.55 1.83 -1.38
CA GLY A 44 1.82 1.98 -2.09
C GLY A 44 2.97 1.15 -1.52
N SER A 45 3.00 0.91 -0.21
CA SER A 45 4.10 0.20 0.46
C SER A 45 3.87 -1.30 0.65
N THR A 46 2.65 -1.79 0.45
CA THR A 46 2.29 -3.21 0.57
C THR A 46 1.82 -3.84 -0.74
N GLY A 47 1.38 -3.03 -1.69
CA GLY A 47 0.84 -3.50 -2.96
C GLY A 47 -0.54 -4.14 -2.87
N ILE A 48 -1.27 -4.01 -1.75
CA ILE A 48 -2.62 -4.57 -1.60
C ILE A 48 -3.62 -3.84 -2.51
N ARG A 49 -4.74 -4.51 -2.77
CA ARG A 49 -5.88 -3.89 -3.46
C ARG A 49 -6.68 -3.03 -2.49
N ILE A 50 -7.35 -1.99 -3.00
CA ILE A 50 -8.21 -1.13 -2.17
C ILE A 50 -9.26 -1.94 -1.41
N SER A 51 -9.85 -2.96 -2.05
CA SER A 51 -10.83 -3.85 -1.41
C SER A 51 -10.27 -4.66 -0.23
N GLU A 52 -8.95 -4.79 -0.15
CA GLU A 52 -8.26 -5.53 0.90
C GLU A 52 -7.94 -4.66 2.13
N LEU A 53 -8.12 -3.33 2.05
CA LEU A 53 -7.88 -2.41 3.18
C LEU A 53 -8.64 -2.80 4.45
N ARG A 54 -9.83 -3.39 4.33
CA ARG A 54 -10.62 -3.89 5.47
C ARG A 54 -9.91 -4.93 6.32
N HIS A 55 -8.92 -5.62 5.75
CA HIS A 55 -8.13 -6.65 6.44
C HIS A 55 -6.91 -6.07 7.17
N ILE A 56 -6.65 -4.77 7.02
CA ILE A 56 -5.67 -4.07 7.83
C ILE A 56 -6.36 -3.75 9.15
N THR A 57 -6.07 -4.55 10.15
CA THR A 57 -6.77 -4.55 11.44
C THR A 57 -5.81 -4.27 12.60
N VAL A 58 -6.36 -3.86 13.73
CA VAL A 58 -5.58 -3.69 14.97
C VAL A 58 -4.86 -4.99 15.33
N GLU A 59 -5.54 -6.12 15.16
CA GLU A 59 -4.99 -7.46 15.42
C GLU A 59 -3.80 -7.75 14.48
N SER A 60 -3.93 -7.46 13.19
CA SER A 60 -2.84 -7.63 12.22
C SER A 60 -1.62 -6.77 12.54
N LEU A 61 -1.84 -5.56 13.08
CA LEU A 61 -0.74 -4.69 13.51
C LEU A 61 0.04 -5.27 14.70
N LYS A 62 -0.62 -6.00 15.59
CA LYS A 62 0.06 -6.68 16.72
C LYS A 62 1.04 -7.73 16.22
N TYR A 63 0.64 -8.51 15.21
CA TYR A 63 1.48 -9.57 14.63
C TYR A 63 2.47 -9.07 13.57
N GLY A 64 2.35 -7.83 13.13
CA GLY A 64 3.19 -7.26 12.06
C GLY A 64 2.90 -7.81 10.66
N MET A 65 1.78 -8.50 10.49
CA MET A 65 1.34 -9.10 9.23
C MET A 65 -0.17 -9.27 9.19
N ALA A 66 -0.74 -9.31 7.98
CA ALA A 66 -2.14 -9.63 7.75
C ALA A 66 -2.28 -10.81 6.80
N ASP A 67 -3.18 -11.73 7.08
CA ASP A 67 -3.52 -12.84 6.19
C ASP A 67 -4.80 -12.49 5.41
N LEU A 68 -4.68 -12.44 4.09
CA LEU A 68 -5.77 -12.16 3.17
C LEU A 68 -6.30 -13.47 2.59
N HIS A 69 -7.56 -13.73 2.82
CA HIS A 69 -8.26 -14.90 2.28
C HIS A 69 -9.04 -14.50 1.03
N ASN A 70 -8.73 -15.07 -0.11
CA ASN A 70 -9.43 -14.83 -1.37
C ASN A 70 -9.58 -16.12 -2.17
N LYS A 71 -10.82 -16.55 -2.42
CA LYS A 71 -11.17 -17.74 -3.23
C LYS A 71 -10.35 -18.98 -2.84
N GLY A 72 -10.27 -19.29 -1.56
CA GLY A 72 -9.52 -20.45 -1.03
C GLY A 72 -8.00 -20.29 -1.00
N LYS A 73 -7.47 -19.15 -1.42
CA LYS A 73 -6.05 -18.81 -1.35
C LYS A 73 -5.80 -17.87 -0.18
N VAL A 74 -4.70 -18.11 0.52
CA VAL A 74 -4.22 -17.24 1.60
C VAL A 74 -2.97 -16.51 1.11
N ARG A 75 -3.00 -15.19 1.18
CA ARG A 75 -1.83 -14.34 0.90
C ARG A 75 -1.47 -13.56 2.14
N ARG A 76 -0.21 -13.62 2.53
CA ARG A 76 0.30 -12.88 3.68
C ARG A 76 0.88 -11.54 3.25
N ILE A 77 0.43 -10.48 3.88
CA ILE A 77 0.95 -9.13 3.73
C ILE A 77 1.88 -8.83 4.89
N LEU A 78 3.13 -8.47 4.56
CA LEU A 78 4.12 -8.00 5.52
C LEU A 78 4.11 -6.47 5.53
N TYR A 79 4.02 -5.90 6.72
CA TYR A 79 4.13 -4.45 6.87
C TYR A 79 5.59 -4.02 6.88
N PRO A 80 6.00 -3.03 6.05
CA PRO A 80 7.26 -2.34 6.26
C PRO A 80 7.33 -1.79 7.69
N SER A 81 8.50 -1.81 8.32
CA SER A 81 8.64 -1.46 9.74
C SER A 81 8.13 -0.05 10.05
N GLU A 82 8.41 0.90 9.18
CA GLU A 82 7.96 2.29 9.34
C GLU A 82 6.44 2.42 9.21
N LEU A 83 5.83 1.74 8.24
CA LEU A 83 4.37 1.70 8.11
C LEU A 83 3.73 1.13 9.38
N LEU A 84 4.24 0.01 9.88
CA LEU A 84 3.73 -0.63 11.09
C LEU A 84 3.77 0.33 12.29
N ARG A 85 4.87 1.06 12.44
CA ARG A 85 5.03 2.06 13.51
C ARG A 85 3.96 3.15 13.41
N ILE A 86 3.81 3.74 12.23
CA ILE A 86 2.87 4.84 12.00
C ILE A 86 1.41 4.38 12.18
N LEU A 87 1.06 3.19 11.68
CA LEU A 87 -0.29 2.65 11.83
C LEU A 87 -0.62 2.34 13.30
N ARG A 88 0.34 1.84 14.07
CA ARG A 88 0.17 1.64 15.53
C ARG A 88 -0.06 2.97 16.27
N GLU A 89 0.65 4.02 15.90
CA GLU A 89 0.41 5.36 16.45
C GLU A 89 -0.98 5.87 16.07
N TYR A 90 -1.38 5.70 14.82
CA TYR A 90 -2.69 6.11 14.33
C TYR A 90 -3.86 5.45 15.09
N VAL A 91 -3.81 4.14 15.32
CA VAL A 91 -4.89 3.45 16.04
C VAL A 91 -4.97 3.87 17.50
N LYS A 92 -3.84 4.19 18.14
CA LYS A 92 -3.81 4.77 19.49
C LYS A 92 -4.45 6.17 19.51
N GLU A 93 -4.03 7.03 18.59
CA GLU A 93 -4.57 8.40 18.46
C GLU A 93 -6.08 8.41 18.20
N LYS A 94 -6.57 7.48 17.39
CA LYS A 94 -7.99 7.36 17.05
C LYS A 94 -8.80 6.48 18.00
N HIS A 95 -8.17 5.92 19.04
CA HIS A 95 -8.79 5.01 20.01
C HIS A 95 -9.49 3.81 19.35
N ILE A 96 -8.88 3.26 18.28
CA ILE A 96 -9.40 2.08 17.60
C ILE A 96 -8.84 0.84 18.31
N CYS A 97 -9.73 0.08 18.97
CA CYS A 97 -9.31 -1.03 19.84
C CYS A 97 -9.29 -2.39 19.13
N SER A 98 -10.07 -2.57 18.08
CA SER A 98 -10.21 -3.84 17.37
C SER A 98 -10.72 -3.64 15.93
N GLY A 99 -10.54 -4.65 15.08
CA GLY A 99 -11.05 -4.68 13.72
C GLY A 99 -10.30 -3.76 12.76
N SER A 100 -10.96 -3.41 11.67
CA SER A 100 -10.40 -2.59 10.60
C SER A 100 -9.96 -1.21 11.12
N ILE A 101 -8.78 -0.75 10.72
CA ILE A 101 -8.23 0.53 11.19
C ILE A 101 -8.69 1.72 10.35
N PHE A 102 -9.00 1.50 9.07
CA PHE A 102 -9.52 2.54 8.18
C PHE A 102 -11.04 2.49 8.16
N ILE A 103 -11.65 3.29 9.01
CA ILE A 103 -13.09 3.31 9.24
C ILE A 103 -13.70 4.67 8.93
N THR A 104 -14.99 4.66 8.62
CA THR A 104 -15.83 5.85 8.47
C THR A 104 -16.18 6.43 9.84
N SER A 105 -16.81 7.60 9.87
CA SER A 105 -17.35 8.20 11.10
C SER A 105 -18.37 7.30 11.82
N LYS A 106 -19.01 6.38 11.09
CA LYS A 106 -19.95 5.39 11.65
C LYS A 106 -19.27 4.11 12.15
N GLY A 107 -17.93 4.02 12.10
CA GLY A 107 -17.15 2.86 12.52
C GLY A 107 -17.08 1.71 11.53
N ASN A 108 -17.62 1.86 10.33
CA ASN A 108 -17.56 0.83 9.28
C ASN A 108 -16.25 0.95 8.48
N PRO A 109 -15.68 -0.18 8.00
CA PRO A 109 -14.54 -0.12 7.09
C PRO A 109 -14.82 0.77 5.88
N VAL A 110 -13.83 1.56 5.48
CA VAL A 110 -13.93 2.36 4.25
C VAL A 110 -14.14 1.45 3.04
N ASN A 111 -15.03 1.83 2.15
CA ASN A 111 -15.28 1.05 0.95
C ASN A 111 -14.42 1.53 -0.23
N ARG A 112 -14.26 0.64 -1.21
CA ARG A 112 -13.46 0.86 -2.41
C ARG A 112 -13.82 2.15 -3.15
N SER A 113 -15.12 2.38 -3.37
CA SER A 113 -15.59 3.54 -4.14
C SER A 113 -15.31 4.86 -3.43
N ASN A 114 -15.46 4.89 -2.11
CA ASN A 114 -15.15 6.08 -1.32
C ASN A 114 -13.65 6.39 -1.32
N VAL A 115 -12.81 5.39 -1.14
CA VAL A 115 -11.34 5.57 -1.17
C VAL A 115 -10.92 6.10 -2.54
N TRP A 116 -11.39 5.48 -3.61
CA TRP A 116 -11.08 5.91 -4.96
C TRP A 116 -11.52 7.35 -5.22
N ARG A 117 -12.74 7.72 -4.83
CA ARG A 117 -13.24 9.09 -4.97
C ARG A 117 -12.40 10.10 -4.16
N MET A 118 -12.03 9.76 -2.92
CA MET A 118 -11.17 10.61 -2.10
C MET A 118 -9.80 10.84 -2.75
N MET A 119 -9.20 9.78 -3.31
CA MET A 119 -7.93 9.89 -4.02
C MET A 119 -8.03 10.73 -5.28
N LYS A 120 -9.11 10.57 -6.07
CA LYS A 120 -9.38 11.41 -7.25
C LYS A 120 -9.52 12.90 -6.88
N ASN A 121 -10.30 13.20 -5.84
CA ASN A 121 -10.47 14.57 -5.36
C ASN A 121 -9.14 15.19 -4.89
N LEU A 122 -8.27 14.37 -4.27
CA LEU A 122 -6.96 14.81 -3.82
C LEU A 122 -6.03 15.20 -4.98
N CYS A 123 -6.17 14.57 -6.14
CA CYS A 123 -5.32 14.83 -7.31
C CYS A 123 -5.31 16.30 -7.71
N ARG A 124 -6.46 16.97 -7.67
CA ARG A 124 -6.57 18.40 -8.01
C ARG A 124 -5.71 19.26 -7.11
N ASP A 125 -5.80 19.04 -5.80
CA ASP A 125 -5.03 19.82 -4.81
C ASP A 125 -3.54 19.46 -4.84
N ALA A 126 -3.22 18.24 -5.23
CA ALA A 126 -1.83 17.76 -5.32
C ALA A 126 -1.13 18.12 -6.64
N GLY A 127 -1.86 18.62 -7.64
CA GLY A 127 -1.32 18.86 -8.98
C GLY A 127 -0.92 17.57 -9.70
N VAL A 128 -1.69 16.50 -9.49
CA VAL A 128 -1.51 15.19 -10.15
C VAL A 128 -2.70 14.94 -11.07
N SER A 129 -2.43 14.43 -12.28
CA SER A 129 -3.51 14.10 -13.22
C SER A 129 -4.42 13.01 -12.68
N GLU A 130 -5.73 13.25 -12.69
CA GLU A 130 -6.73 12.29 -12.22
C GLU A 130 -6.70 10.97 -13.01
N GLU A 131 -6.30 11.01 -14.27
CA GLU A 131 -6.19 9.82 -15.13
C GLU A 131 -5.15 8.81 -14.64
N LYS A 132 -4.14 9.28 -13.91
CA LYS A 132 -3.09 8.44 -13.32
C LYS A 132 -3.52 7.73 -12.05
N VAL A 133 -4.65 8.11 -11.45
CA VAL A 133 -5.20 7.51 -10.23
C VAL A 133 -6.42 6.68 -10.57
N TYR A 134 -6.22 5.37 -10.59
CA TYR A 134 -7.24 4.34 -10.82
C TYR A 134 -7.07 3.19 -9.81
N PRO A 135 -8.02 2.24 -9.70
CA PRO A 135 -8.02 1.27 -8.59
C PRO A 135 -6.74 0.49 -8.37
N HIS A 136 -5.93 0.29 -9.40
CA HIS A 136 -4.68 -0.46 -9.31
C HIS A 136 -3.42 0.40 -9.41
N SER A 137 -3.53 1.73 -9.52
CA SER A 137 -2.37 2.61 -9.75
C SER A 137 -1.30 2.50 -8.65
N MET A 138 -1.69 2.44 -7.37
CA MET A 138 -0.77 2.27 -6.26
C MET A 138 -0.11 0.89 -6.27
N ARG A 139 -0.86 -0.15 -6.64
CA ARG A 139 -0.34 -1.51 -6.78
C ARG A 139 0.65 -1.63 -7.94
N HIS A 140 0.42 -0.94 -9.06
CA HIS A 140 1.36 -0.87 -10.18
C HIS A 140 2.63 -0.11 -9.78
N LEU A 141 2.51 0.98 -9.05
CA LEU A 141 3.68 1.71 -8.52
C LEU A 141 4.51 0.82 -7.58
N PHE A 142 3.86 0.10 -6.67
CA PHE A 142 4.51 -0.89 -5.81
C PHE A 142 5.27 -1.93 -6.65
N ALA A 143 4.61 -2.51 -7.65
CA ALA A 143 5.20 -3.54 -8.52
C ALA A 143 6.45 -3.03 -9.25
N ARG A 144 6.38 -1.85 -9.85
CA ARG A 144 7.52 -1.23 -10.54
C ARG A 144 8.68 -0.92 -9.58
N SER A 145 8.36 -0.40 -8.39
CA SER A 145 9.37 -0.05 -7.38
C SER A 145 10.06 -1.31 -6.82
N PHE A 146 9.29 -2.36 -6.57
CA PHE A 146 9.81 -3.64 -6.11
C PHE A 146 10.73 -4.27 -7.17
N TYR A 147 10.28 -4.30 -8.42
CA TYR A 147 11.03 -4.87 -9.54
C TYR A 147 12.35 -4.13 -9.80
N LYS A 148 12.36 -2.79 -9.68
CA LYS A 148 13.60 -2.01 -9.79
C LYS A 148 14.67 -2.39 -8.76
N ILE A 149 14.24 -2.81 -7.56
CA ILE A 149 15.18 -3.18 -6.48
C ILE A 149 15.74 -4.59 -6.68
N LYS A 150 14.89 -5.55 -7.09
CA LYS A 150 15.26 -6.97 -7.11
C LYS A 150 15.38 -7.56 -8.51
N ASN A 151 14.72 -6.99 -9.50
CA ASN A 151 14.66 -7.48 -10.88
C ASN A 151 14.26 -8.97 -10.99
N ASP A 152 13.32 -9.38 -10.15
CA ASP A 152 12.88 -10.77 -10.01
C ASP A 152 11.35 -10.84 -10.09
N ILE A 153 10.83 -11.24 -11.26
CA ILE A 153 9.39 -11.33 -11.55
C ILE A 153 8.72 -12.42 -10.70
N ALA A 154 9.39 -13.53 -10.44
CA ALA A 154 8.84 -14.61 -9.64
C ALA A 154 8.59 -14.14 -8.20
N LYS A 155 9.54 -13.45 -7.60
CA LYS A 155 9.37 -12.84 -6.26
C LYS A 155 8.27 -11.79 -6.24
N LEU A 156 8.18 -10.95 -7.26
CA LEU A 156 7.11 -9.96 -7.36
C LEU A 156 5.74 -10.64 -7.46
N ALA A 157 5.60 -11.69 -8.27
CA ALA A 157 4.37 -12.46 -8.40
C ALA A 157 3.95 -13.06 -7.06
N ASP A 158 4.89 -13.60 -6.29
CA ASP A 158 4.66 -14.13 -4.95
C ASP A 158 4.15 -13.05 -3.99
N VAL A 159 4.80 -11.90 -3.94
CA VAL A 159 4.39 -10.78 -3.08
C VAL A 159 2.99 -10.28 -3.44
N LEU A 160 2.67 -10.23 -4.73
CA LEU A 160 1.35 -9.81 -5.20
C LEU A 160 0.27 -10.90 -5.08
N GLY A 161 0.67 -12.13 -4.77
CA GLY A 161 -0.25 -13.26 -4.63
C GLY A 161 -0.72 -13.84 -5.96
N HIS A 162 0.11 -13.79 -7.00
CA HIS A 162 -0.17 -14.35 -8.32
C HIS A 162 0.26 -15.83 -8.44
N SER A 163 0.98 -16.38 -7.43
CA SER A 163 1.46 -17.75 -7.40
C SER A 163 0.49 -18.73 -6.72
N SER A 164 0.77 -20.06 -6.81
CA SER A 164 0.03 -21.08 -6.11
C SER A 164 0.21 -20.95 -4.58
N ILE A 165 -0.76 -21.47 -3.81
CA ILE A 165 -0.74 -21.44 -2.33
C ILE A 165 0.53 -22.08 -1.77
N ASP A 166 0.95 -23.19 -2.32
CA ASP A 166 2.10 -23.95 -1.79
C ASP A 166 3.41 -23.21 -2.00
N THR A 167 3.61 -22.63 -3.17
CA THR A 167 4.76 -21.77 -3.48
C THR A 167 4.81 -20.57 -2.55
N THR A 168 3.69 -19.90 -2.33
CA THR A 168 3.59 -18.74 -1.44
C THR A 168 3.90 -19.12 0.02
N ARG A 169 3.40 -20.26 0.51
CA ARG A 169 3.67 -20.73 1.88
C ARG A 169 5.14 -21.06 2.11
N ILE A 170 5.77 -21.80 1.20
CA ILE A 170 7.19 -22.13 1.27
C ILE A 170 8.02 -20.85 1.24
N TYR A 171 7.70 -19.94 0.35
CA TYR A 171 8.39 -18.69 0.16
C TYR A 171 8.32 -17.79 1.40
N ILE A 172 7.16 -17.62 2.01
CA ILE A 172 6.97 -16.79 3.23
C ILE A 172 7.77 -17.38 4.42
N LYS A 173 7.79 -18.69 4.58
CA LYS A 173 8.58 -19.32 5.67
C LYS A 173 10.07 -19.04 5.55
N THR A 174 10.62 -19.08 4.33
CA THR A 174 12.06 -18.97 4.08
C THR A 174 12.57 -17.54 3.89
N THR A 175 11.72 -16.62 3.43
CA THR A 175 12.14 -15.30 2.95
C THR A 175 11.38 -14.12 3.55
N GLY A 176 10.55 -14.32 4.57
CA GLY A 176 9.78 -13.24 5.18
C GLY A 176 10.64 -12.06 5.65
N LYS A 177 11.83 -12.32 6.22
CA LYS A 177 12.80 -11.29 6.62
C LYS A 177 13.34 -10.50 5.41
N GLU A 178 13.58 -11.21 4.30
CA GLU A 178 14.08 -10.60 3.06
C GLU A 178 13.01 -9.72 2.40
N HIS A 179 11.76 -10.18 2.33
CA HIS A 179 10.64 -9.37 1.85
C HIS A 179 10.46 -8.09 2.65
N LYS A 180 10.45 -8.21 3.97
CA LYS A 180 10.32 -7.04 4.86
C LYS A 180 11.45 -6.05 4.63
N ARG A 181 12.69 -6.53 4.48
CA ARG A 181 13.85 -5.70 4.15
C ARG A 181 13.69 -4.96 2.81
N GLN A 182 13.15 -5.63 1.79
CA GLN A 182 12.90 -5.01 0.48
C GLN A 182 11.78 -3.95 0.55
N LEU A 183 10.67 -4.24 1.24
CA LEU A 183 9.59 -3.30 1.45
C LEU A 183 10.08 -2.03 2.16
N ASN A 184 10.94 -2.17 3.17
CA ASN A 184 11.55 -1.04 3.86
C ASN A 184 12.45 -0.20 2.93
N LYS A 185 13.17 -0.85 2.01
CA LYS A 185 14.03 -0.17 1.02
C LYS A 185 13.26 0.66 0.00
N MET A 186 11.99 0.35 -0.27
CA MET A 186 11.17 1.11 -1.21
C MET A 186 10.89 2.54 -0.77
N LYS A 187 10.98 2.84 0.53
CA LYS A 187 10.79 4.18 1.12
C LYS A 187 9.46 4.84 0.72
N MET A 188 8.40 4.06 0.57
CA MET A 188 7.08 4.56 0.17
C MET A 188 6.24 5.10 1.33
N VAL A 189 6.69 4.88 2.57
CA VAL A 189 6.08 5.47 3.77
C VAL A 189 6.82 6.77 4.08
N LEU A 190 6.10 7.90 4.06
CA LEU A 190 6.69 9.24 4.15
C LEU A 190 6.60 9.85 5.55
N GLY A 191 5.86 9.23 6.47
CA GLY A 191 5.45 9.81 7.76
C GLY A 191 6.56 10.50 8.55
N THR A 192 7.70 9.84 8.75
CA THR A 192 8.83 10.42 9.51
C THR A 192 9.47 11.57 8.74
N ARG A 193 9.74 11.40 7.45
CA ARG A 193 10.35 12.43 6.61
C ARG A 193 9.53 13.71 6.51
N LEU A 194 8.21 13.57 6.54
CA LEU A 194 7.29 14.72 6.50
C LEU A 194 7.21 15.43 7.86
N ARG A 195 7.37 14.69 8.97
CA ARG A 195 7.37 15.27 10.33
C ARG A 195 8.64 16.07 10.58
N GLU A 196 9.80 15.57 10.16
CA GLU A 196 11.09 16.28 10.31
C GLU A 196 11.15 17.58 9.50
N GLY A 197 10.40 17.68 8.39
CA GLY A 197 10.29 18.91 7.58
C GLY A 197 9.32 19.95 8.13
N TRP A 198 8.54 19.63 9.17
CA TRP A 198 7.56 20.54 9.77
C TRP A 198 8.05 21.20 11.07
N ASP A 199 9.10 20.63 11.67
CA ASP A 199 9.72 21.18 12.87
C ASP A 199 10.77 22.27 12.56
N VAL A 200 10.91 22.69 11.29
CA VAL A 200 11.91 23.68 10.82
C VAL A 200 11.25 24.95 10.24
N MET A 201 10.02 25.26 10.67
CA MET A 201 9.44 26.60 10.38
C MET A 201 8.88 27.22 11.65
#